data_88641bcd212d36409e81a3fcedaf49cd
#
_entry.id   88641bcd212d36409e81a3fcedaf49cd
#
_cell.length_a   1.000
_cell.length_b   1.000
_cell.length_c   1.000
_cell.angle_alpha   90.00
_cell.angle_beta   90.00
_cell.angle_gamma   90.00
#
_symmetry.space_group_name_H-M   'P 1'
#
loop_
_entity.id
_entity.type
_entity.pdbx_description
1 polymer ?
#
loop_
_entity_poly.entity_id
_entity_poly.type
_entity_poly.pdbx_seq_one_letter_code
_entity_poly.pdbx_strand_id
1 'polypeptide(L)'
;PMTVQRNHIKPGRMASLYRNAVLRQLSKLKHGVLKIQDPWGEVRIGEGRAGLFPEIRVHDPRFYKRVLFRGDLGAAESLMDGDWSSESLTETVRFVIRNMNLGDRLDRGVAHWSHLASRCVHWLRKNTLQGARRNISQHYDLGNDFYRLFLDDTMAYSSGIFQRPEATLYDASIAKFDRICRKLELSADDRVVEIGTGWGGWAIYAAEKYGCHVTTTTISQQQYEYATNLARQKGLEAVSYTHLTLPTNDQ
;
A
#
# COMPACT_ATOMS: atom_id res chain seq x y z
N PRO A 1 -26.46 -2.88 -17.92
CA PRO A 1 -25.94 -1.66 -17.37
C PRO A 1 -27.05 -1.00 -16.54
N MET A 2 -27.00 -1.20 -15.21
CA MET A 2 -27.93 -0.52 -14.28
C MET A 2 -27.39 0.89 -14.05
N THR A 3 -28.02 1.87 -14.68
CA THR A 3 -27.80 3.29 -14.44
C THR A 3 -28.49 3.62 -13.09
N VAL A 4 -27.72 3.64 -12.00
CA VAL A 4 -28.22 4.14 -10.73
C VAL A 4 -28.36 5.66 -10.88
N GLN A 5 -29.58 6.16 -11.07
CA GLN A 5 -29.89 7.57 -10.90
C GLN A 5 -29.64 7.95 -9.43
N ARG A 6 -28.48 8.54 -9.17
CA ARG A 6 -28.20 9.17 -7.86
C ARG A 6 -28.96 10.50 -7.80
N ASN A 7 -30.00 10.54 -6.99
CA ASN A 7 -30.69 11.78 -6.64
C ASN A 7 -29.69 12.83 -6.18
N HIS A 8 -29.72 14.02 -6.79
CA HIS A 8 -28.99 15.21 -6.32
C HIS A 8 -29.46 15.59 -4.92
N ILE A 9 -28.77 15.08 -3.90
CA ILE A 9 -29.00 15.46 -2.52
C ILE A 9 -28.53 16.93 -2.38
N LYS A 10 -29.44 17.85 -2.12
CA LYS A 10 -29.09 19.24 -1.78
C LYS A 10 -28.24 19.20 -0.50
N PRO A 11 -27.00 19.68 -0.54
CA PRO A 11 -26.09 19.58 0.60
C PRO A 11 -26.61 20.43 1.77
N GLY A 12 -26.73 19.82 2.93
CA GLY A 12 -27.17 20.50 4.16
C GLY A 12 -26.12 21.49 4.69
N ARG A 13 -26.53 22.40 5.59
CA ARG A 13 -25.65 23.42 6.21
C ARG A 13 -24.37 22.87 6.80
N MET A 14 -24.43 21.71 7.47
CA MET A 14 -23.24 21.04 8.04
C MET A 14 -22.25 20.56 6.98
N ALA A 15 -22.74 20.05 5.86
CA ALA A 15 -21.89 19.63 4.76
C ALA A 15 -21.11 20.81 4.14
N SER A 16 -21.75 21.98 4.04
CA SER A 16 -21.08 23.23 3.62
C SER A 16 -19.99 23.67 4.60
N LEU A 17 -20.19 23.51 5.90
CA LEU A 17 -19.17 23.81 6.91
C LEU A 17 -17.95 22.91 6.79
N TYR A 18 -18.15 21.58 6.63
CA TYR A 18 -17.07 20.63 6.43
C TYR A 18 -16.30 20.92 5.13
N ARG A 19 -17.03 21.20 4.03
CA ARG A 19 -16.44 21.61 2.76
C ARG A 19 -15.54 22.84 2.94
N ASN A 20 -16.04 23.91 3.51
CA ASN A 20 -15.30 25.15 3.70
C ASN A 20 -14.04 24.94 4.57
N ALA A 21 -14.13 24.12 5.61
CA ALA A 21 -12.99 23.78 6.45
C ALA A 21 -11.90 23.03 5.65
N VAL A 22 -12.28 22.02 4.86
CA VAL A 22 -11.35 21.26 4.00
C VAL A 22 -10.74 22.17 2.93
N LEU A 23 -11.56 22.98 2.22
CA LEU A 23 -11.05 23.89 1.19
C LEU A 23 -10.06 24.91 1.76
N ARG A 24 -10.32 25.44 2.96
CA ARG A 24 -9.38 26.34 3.66
C ARG A 24 -8.06 25.66 4.00
N GLN A 25 -8.07 24.37 4.33
CA GLN A 25 -6.84 23.61 4.54
C GLN A 25 -6.10 23.38 3.23
N LEU A 26 -6.81 22.95 2.20
CA LEU A 26 -6.24 22.68 0.87
C LEU A 26 -5.72 23.97 0.20
N SER A 27 -6.25 25.16 0.50
CA SER A 27 -5.77 26.43 -0.06
C SER A 27 -4.31 26.77 0.30
N LYS A 28 -3.73 26.04 1.24
CA LYS A 28 -2.32 26.17 1.63
C LYS A 28 -1.36 25.35 0.75
N LEU A 29 -1.87 24.54 -0.16
CA LEU A 29 -1.07 23.72 -1.08
C LEU A 29 -0.36 24.61 -2.10
N LYS A 30 0.95 24.37 -2.31
CA LYS A 30 1.83 25.22 -3.13
C LYS A 30 2.32 24.59 -4.42
N HIS A 31 2.30 23.25 -4.48
CA HIS A 31 2.89 22.49 -5.58
C HIS A 31 1.84 21.93 -6.51
N GLY A 32 1.40 22.74 -7.49
CA GLY A 32 0.37 22.40 -8.47
C GLY A 32 -1.01 22.95 -8.14
N VAL A 33 -2.01 22.57 -8.92
CA VAL A 33 -3.41 23.03 -8.76
C VAL A 33 -4.34 21.82 -8.76
N LEU A 34 -5.09 21.67 -7.67
CA LEU A 34 -6.15 20.67 -7.56
C LEU A 34 -7.47 21.27 -8.02
N LYS A 35 -8.07 20.67 -9.03
CA LYS A 35 -9.43 20.99 -9.48
C LYS A 35 -10.42 20.08 -8.77
N ILE A 36 -11.42 20.65 -8.12
CA ILE A 36 -12.50 19.92 -7.43
C ILE A 36 -13.82 20.28 -8.10
N GLN A 37 -14.51 19.27 -8.59
CA GLN A 37 -15.92 19.39 -8.99
C GLN A 37 -16.77 18.73 -7.92
N ASP A 38 -17.71 19.47 -7.35
CA ASP A 38 -18.58 19.00 -6.27
C ASP A 38 -20.02 19.50 -6.45
N PRO A 39 -20.98 19.11 -5.61
CA PRO A 39 -22.37 19.56 -5.70
C PRO A 39 -22.60 21.07 -5.58
N TRP A 40 -21.59 21.84 -5.14
CA TRP A 40 -21.66 23.31 -5.09
C TRP A 40 -21.00 24.00 -6.29
N GLY A 41 -20.31 23.25 -7.15
CA GLY A 41 -19.66 23.77 -8.34
C GLY A 41 -18.18 23.37 -8.46
N GLU A 42 -17.45 24.11 -9.30
CA GLU A 42 -16.02 23.89 -9.54
C GLU A 42 -15.18 24.85 -8.65
N VAL A 43 -14.14 24.31 -8.04
CA VAL A 43 -13.13 25.07 -7.28
C VAL A 43 -11.74 24.63 -7.71
N ARG A 44 -10.83 25.59 -7.87
CA ARG A 44 -9.40 25.36 -8.15
C ARG A 44 -8.59 25.83 -6.96
N ILE A 45 -7.71 24.99 -6.46
CA ILE A 45 -6.95 25.21 -5.22
C ILE A 45 -5.48 24.90 -5.47
N GLY A 46 -4.62 25.76 -4.96
CA GLY A 46 -3.16 25.64 -5.06
C GLY A 46 -2.56 26.77 -5.88
N GLU A 47 -1.24 26.87 -5.82
CA GLU A 47 -0.45 27.86 -6.52
C GLU A 47 0.57 27.15 -7.39
N GLY A 48 0.72 27.58 -8.62
CA GLY A 48 1.78 27.09 -9.49
C GLY A 48 1.41 27.02 -10.96
N ARG A 49 2.29 27.57 -11.80
CA ARG A 49 2.20 27.49 -13.27
C ARG A 49 2.83 26.21 -13.82
N ALA A 50 3.64 25.53 -13.02
CA ALA A 50 4.28 24.27 -13.35
C ALA A 50 4.01 23.24 -12.23
N GLY A 51 3.59 22.02 -12.58
CA GLY A 51 3.33 20.99 -11.59
C GLY A 51 2.28 20.01 -12.04
N LEU A 52 1.61 19.40 -11.06
CA LEU A 52 0.52 18.47 -11.26
C LEU A 52 -0.81 19.23 -11.21
N PHE A 53 -1.75 18.80 -12.07
CA PHE A 53 -3.08 19.42 -12.20
C PHE A 53 -4.18 18.36 -12.06
N PRO A 54 -4.23 17.61 -10.96
CA PRO A 54 -5.22 16.58 -10.78
C PRO A 54 -6.63 17.16 -10.69
N GLU A 55 -7.58 16.39 -11.20
CA GLU A 55 -9.01 16.66 -11.06
C GLU A 55 -9.66 15.58 -10.22
N ILE A 56 -10.47 15.99 -9.24
CA ILE A 56 -11.32 15.10 -8.47
C ILE A 56 -12.78 15.54 -8.61
N ARG A 57 -13.67 14.54 -8.64
CA ARG A 57 -15.10 14.75 -8.69
C ARG A 57 -15.75 14.17 -7.44
N VAL A 58 -16.29 15.03 -6.59
CA VAL A 58 -16.98 14.65 -5.36
C VAL A 58 -18.46 14.38 -5.67
N HIS A 59 -18.87 13.15 -5.47
CA HIS A 59 -20.22 12.66 -5.73
C HIS A 59 -21.11 12.76 -4.48
N ASP A 60 -20.51 12.55 -3.27
CA ASP A 60 -21.21 12.60 -2.00
C ASP A 60 -20.49 13.56 -1.05
N PRO A 61 -21.21 14.55 -0.45
CA PRO A 61 -20.66 15.48 0.52
C PRO A 61 -20.03 14.85 1.77
N ARG A 62 -20.30 13.58 2.07
CA ARG A 62 -19.64 12.82 3.15
C ARG A 62 -18.13 12.80 3.03
N PHE A 63 -17.60 12.90 1.82
CA PHE A 63 -16.17 13.07 1.54
C PHE A 63 -15.53 14.12 2.44
N TYR A 64 -16.13 15.33 2.49
CA TYR A 64 -15.55 16.43 3.26
C TYR A 64 -15.49 16.16 4.77
N LYS A 65 -16.54 15.52 5.32
CA LYS A 65 -16.53 15.10 6.73
C LYS A 65 -15.43 14.08 6.99
N ARG A 66 -15.29 13.06 6.12
CA ARG A 66 -14.28 12.02 6.28
C ARG A 66 -12.87 12.57 6.18
N VAL A 67 -12.60 13.42 5.19
CA VAL A 67 -11.29 14.08 5.03
C VAL A 67 -10.99 14.98 6.24
N LEU A 68 -11.94 15.75 6.72
CA LEU A 68 -11.74 16.67 7.85
C LEU A 68 -11.37 15.94 9.16
N PHE A 69 -12.01 14.80 9.43
CA PHE A 69 -11.83 14.09 10.70
C PHE A 69 -10.82 12.94 10.63
N ARG A 70 -10.53 12.40 9.46
CA ARG A 70 -9.68 11.22 9.27
C ARG A 70 -8.56 11.42 8.24
N GLY A 71 -8.38 12.64 7.73
CA GLY A 71 -7.29 13.01 6.82
C GLY A 71 -7.25 12.14 5.57
N ASP A 72 -6.04 11.65 5.25
CA ASP A 72 -5.74 10.78 4.12
C ASP A 72 -6.49 9.44 4.17
N LEU A 73 -6.60 8.83 5.35
CA LEU A 73 -7.39 7.62 5.55
C LEU A 73 -8.87 7.86 5.20
N GLY A 74 -9.43 8.99 5.63
CA GLY A 74 -10.81 9.37 5.27
C GLY A 74 -10.99 9.61 3.79
N ALA A 75 -9.98 10.15 3.10
CA ALA A 75 -10.00 10.31 1.65
C ALA A 75 -9.98 8.94 0.94
N ALA A 76 -9.12 8.01 1.38
CA ALA A 76 -9.02 6.67 0.81
C ALA A 76 -10.32 5.86 0.99
N GLU A 77 -10.88 5.84 2.20
CA GLU A 77 -12.16 5.16 2.46
C GLU A 77 -13.31 5.76 1.64
N SER A 78 -13.33 7.10 1.48
CA SER A 78 -14.31 7.77 0.64
C SER A 78 -14.19 7.39 -0.83
N LEU A 79 -12.97 7.17 -1.33
CA LEU A 79 -12.74 6.67 -2.69
C LEU A 79 -13.30 5.25 -2.86
N MET A 80 -13.02 4.36 -1.91
CA MET A 80 -13.52 2.97 -1.93
C MET A 80 -15.04 2.91 -1.88
N ASP A 81 -15.69 3.81 -1.13
CA ASP A 81 -17.14 3.91 -1.05
C ASP A 81 -17.76 4.67 -2.23
N GLY A 82 -16.95 5.20 -3.15
CA GLY A 82 -17.39 5.96 -4.31
C GLY A 82 -17.93 7.35 -3.98
N ASP A 83 -17.56 7.94 -2.85
CA ASP A 83 -17.95 9.32 -2.52
C ASP A 83 -17.25 10.34 -3.42
N TRP A 84 -16.12 9.98 -4.01
CA TRP A 84 -15.41 10.77 -5.01
C TRP A 84 -14.68 9.89 -6.03
N SER A 85 -14.24 10.48 -7.13
CA SER A 85 -13.44 9.83 -8.18
C SER A 85 -12.41 10.79 -8.76
N SER A 86 -11.42 10.25 -9.45
CA SER A 86 -10.44 11.01 -10.24
C SER A 86 -10.16 10.28 -11.55
N GLU A 87 -9.95 11.03 -12.63
CA GLU A 87 -9.56 10.47 -13.94
C GLU A 87 -8.13 9.91 -13.88
N SER A 88 -7.26 10.51 -13.06
CA SER A 88 -5.91 10.04 -12.81
C SER A 88 -5.62 9.99 -11.31
N LEU A 89 -5.92 8.85 -10.69
CA LEU A 89 -5.61 8.64 -9.27
C LEU A 89 -4.11 8.76 -9.00
N THR A 90 -3.27 8.29 -9.92
CA THR A 90 -1.81 8.41 -9.83
C THR A 90 -1.37 9.88 -9.74
N GLU A 91 -1.93 10.76 -10.55
CA GLU A 91 -1.60 12.19 -10.53
C GLU A 91 -2.10 12.84 -9.23
N THR A 92 -3.30 12.46 -8.79
CA THR A 92 -3.86 12.93 -7.51
C THR A 92 -2.97 12.54 -6.34
N VAL A 93 -2.53 11.27 -6.27
CA VAL A 93 -1.62 10.79 -5.22
C VAL A 93 -0.27 11.51 -5.29
N ARG A 94 0.32 11.66 -6.47
CA ARG A 94 1.57 12.41 -6.65
C ARG A 94 1.46 13.86 -6.20
N PHE A 95 0.33 14.51 -6.48
CA PHE A 95 0.03 15.86 -6.01
C PHE A 95 0.00 15.93 -4.47
N VAL A 96 -0.70 14.98 -3.83
CA VAL A 96 -0.75 14.90 -2.36
C VAL A 96 0.65 14.70 -1.79
N ILE A 97 1.43 13.73 -2.30
CA ILE A 97 2.80 13.45 -1.83
C ILE A 97 3.71 14.68 -1.95
N ARG A 98 3.66 15.44 -3.06
CA ARG A 98 4.47 16.65 -3.22
C ARG A 98 4.11 17.77 -2.22
N ASN A 99 2.91 17.71 -1.68
CA ASN A 99 2.41 18.66 -0.69
C ASN A 99 2.43 18.13 0.75
N MET A 100 2.90 16.88 1.01
CA MET A 100 2.88 16.25 2.33
C MET A 100 3.65 17.03 3.40
N ASN A 101 4.76 17.70 3.06
CA ASN A 101 5.50 18.55 4.00
C ASN A 101 4.66 19.72 4.55
N LEU A 102 3.56 20.06 3.87
CA LEU A 102 2.53 20.97 4.35
C LEU A 102 1.45 20.24 5.15
N GLY A 103 1.25 18.95 4.89
CA GLY A 103 0.29 18.07 5.56
C GLY A 103 0.57 17.89 7.05
N ASP A 104 1.84 17.76 7.46
CA ASP A 104 2.24 17.71 8.88
C ASP A 104 1.79 18.94 9.68
N ARG A 105 1.54 20.06 9.00
CA ARG A 105 0.91 21.26 9.59
C ARG A 105 -0.62 21.21 9.55
N LEU A 106 -1.22 20.41 8.66
CA LEU A 106 -2.67 20.21 8.57
C LEU A 106 -3.18 19.30 9.69
N ASP A 107 -2.37 18.34 10.12
CA ASP A 107 -2.67 17.41 11.22
C ASP A 107 -2.70 18.08 12.61
N ARG A 108 -2.22 19.32 12.75
CA ARG A 108 -2.22 20.05 14.02
C ARG A 108 -3.57 20.71 14.40
N GLY A 109 -4.60 20.58 13.55
CA GLY A 109 -5.93 21.11 13.80
C GLY A 109 -6.89 20.08 14.44
N VAL A 110 -8.10 19.99 13.91
CA VAL A 110 -9.18 19.10 14.40
C VAL A 110 -8.77 17.62 14.31
N ALA A 111 -7.89 17.26 13.34
CA ALA A 111 -7.34 15.93 13.21
C ALA A 111 -6.50 15.49 14.43
N HIS A 112 -5.88 16.42 15.15
CA HIS A 112 -5.13 16.10 16.37
C HIS A 112 -6.00 15.43 17.44
N TRP A 113 -7.23 15.87 17.60
CA TRP A 113 -8.18 15.28 18.55
C TRP A 113 -8.69 13.90 18.10
N SER A 114 -8.84 13.69 16.79
CA SER A 114 -9.18 12.37 16.25
C SER A 114 -8.00 11.40 16.34
N HIS A 115 -6.75 11.86 16.17
CA HIS A 115 -5.55 11.07 16.45
C HIS A 115 -5.43 10.70 17.92
N LEU A 116 -5.80 11.58 18.86
CA LEU A 116 -5.82 11.23 20.28
C LEU A 116 -6.85 10.13 20.56
N ALA A 117 -8.05 10.24 20.00
CA ALA A 117 -9.08 9.19 20.09
C ALA A 117 -8.64 7.89 19.41
N SER A 118 -8.00 7.96 18.23
CA SER A 118 -7.42 6.79 17.55
C SER A 118 -6.29 6.15 18.36
N ARG A 119 -5.43 6.94 19.01
CA ARG A 119 -4.38 6.42 19.92
C ARG A 119 -4.98 5.72 21.14
N CYS A 120 -6.07 6.23 21.70
CA CYS A 120 -6.80 5.55 22.78
C CYS A 120 -7.38 4.21 22.30
N VAL A 121 -7.96 4.17 21.09
CA VAL A 121 -8.46 2.93 20.47
C VAL A 121 -7.30 1.98 20.14
N HIS A 122 -6.16 2.49 19.64
CA HIS A 122 -4.94 1.69 19.43
C HIS A 122 -4.33 1.20 20.75
N TRP A 123 -4.37 2.00 21.81
CA TRP A 123 -3.90 1.57 23.14
C TRP A 123 -4.80 0.48 23.74
N LEU A 124 -6.11 0.54 23.49
CA LEU A 124 -7.07 -0.53 23.87
C LEU A 124 -6.92 -1.79 22.99
N ARG A 125 -6.37 -1.66 21.77
CA ARG A 125 -5.95 -2.78 20.91
C ARG A 125 -4.49 -3.13 21.23
N LYS A 126 -4.25 -3.66 22.45
CA LYS A 126 -2.90 -4.16 22.83
C LYS A 126 -2.41 -5.11 21.74
N ASN A 127 -1.14 -4.99 21.35
CA ASN A 127 -0.41 -5.96 20.55
C ASN A 127 -0.26 -7.26 21.36
N THR A 128 -1.34 -8.04 21.40
CA THR A 128 -1.29 -9.42 21.87
C THR A 128 -0.73 -10.28 20.76
N LEU A 129 -0.08 -11.39 21.08
CA LEU A 129 0.40 -12.36 20.09
C LEU A 129 -0.73 -12.81 19.14
N GLN A 130 -1.97 -12.93 19.64
CA GLN A 130 -3.15 -13.22 18.85
C GLN A 130 -3.56 -12.06 17.93
N GLY A 131 -3.42 -10.81 18.37
CA GLY A 131 -3.65 -9.62 17.58
C GLY A 131 -2.61 -9.47 16.45
N ALA A 132 -1.35 -9.76 16.74
CA ALA A 132 -0.27 -9.77 15.74
C ALA A 132 -0.51 -10.85 14.68
N ARG A 133 -0.90 -12.06 15.06
CA ARG A 133 -1.29 -13.14 14.14
C ARG A 133 -2.42 -12.72 13.21
N ARG A 134 -3.50 -12.19 13.80
CA ARG A 134 -4.67 -11.75 13.03
C ARG A 134 -4.32 -10.62 12.06
N ASN A 135 -3.47 -9.67 12.46
CA ASN A 135 -3.03 -8.57 11.59
C ASN A 135 -2.11 -9.07 10.48
N ILE A 136 -1.20 -10.01 10.76
CA ILE A 136 -0.31 -10.61 9.77
C ILE A 136 -1.10 -11.47 8.79
N SER A 137 -1.99 -12.34 9.30
CA SER A 137 -2.90 -13.15 8.46
C SER A 137 -3.73 -12.25 7.55
N GLN A 138 -4.39 -11.21 8.08
CA GLN A 138 -5.17 -10.28 7.28
C GLN A 138 -4.36 -9.51 6.24
N HIS A 139 -3.08 -9.23 6.51
CA HIS A 139 -2.23 -8.56 5.54
C HIS A 139 -1.85 -9.46 4.36
N TYR A 140 -1.62 -10.75 4.60
CA TYR A 140 -1.26 -11.71 3.55
C TYR A 140 -2.45 -12.49 2.99
N ASP A 141 -3.62 -12.45 3.64
CA ASP A 141 -4.87 -13.11 3.20
C ASP A 141 -5.61 -12.36 2.07
N LEU A 142 -5.03 -11.26 1.55
CA LEU A 142 -5.54 -10.60 0.34
C LEU A 142 -5.48 -11.50 -0.91
N GLY A 143 -4.79 -12.64 -0.79
CA GLY A 143 -4.67 -13.66 -1.83
C GLY A 143 -3.58 -13.35 -2.87
N ASN A 144 -3.05 -14.40 -3.47
CA ASN A 144 -1.98 -14.29 -4.48
C ASN A 144 -2.42 -13.46 -5.69
N ASP A 145 -3.70 -13.51 -6.05
CA ASP A 145 -4.24 -12.79 -7.21
C ASP A 145 -4.20 -11.26 -7.02
N PHE A 146 -4.41 -10.79 -5.79
CA PHE A 146 -4.25 -9.36 -5.48
C PHE A 146 -2.79 -8.90 -5.69
N TYR A 147 -1.82 -9.67 -5.20
CA TYR A 147 -0.41 -9.31 -5.33
C TYR A 147 0.09 -9.37 -6.78
N ARG A 148 -0.43 -10.28 -7.60
CA ARG A 148 -0.14 -10.36 -9.04
C ARG A 148 -0.59 -9.13 -9.83
N LEU A 149 -1.49 -8.31 -9.30
CA LEU A 149 -1.91 -7.07 -9.97
C LEU A 149 -0.79 -6.03 -10.08
N PHE A 150 0.21 -6.08 -9.20
CA PHE A 150 1.24 -5.05 -9.14
C PHE A 150 2.67 -5.57 -8.92
N LEU A 151 2.84 -6.82 -8.55
CA LEU A 151 4.16 -7.45 -8.50
C LEU A 151 4.54 -8.04 -9.87
N ASP A 152 5.84 -8.22 -10.07
CA ASP A 152 6.39 -8.94 -11.21
C ASP A 152 6.31 -10.47 -11.00
N ASP A 153 6.72 -11.24 -12.02
CA ASP A 153 6.65 -12.70 -12.00
C ASP A 153 7.47 -13.36 -10.88
N THR A 154 8.43 -12.65 -10.28
CA THR A 154 9.17 -13.14 -9.10
C THR A 154 8.35 -13.06 -7.81
N MET A 155 7.24 -12.36 -7.84
CA MET A 155 6.41 -12.07 -6.67
C MET A 155 7.20 -11.40 -5.52
N ALA A 156 8.27 -10.67 -5.82
CA ALA A 156 9.10 -10.02 -4.82
C ALA A 156 8.40 -8.79 -4.22
N TYR A 157 7.95 -8.89 -2.98
CA TYR A 157 7.26 -7.80 -2.26
C TYR A 157 8.23 -6.90 -1.47
N SER A 158 9.44 -6.78 -1.94
CA SER A 158 10.45 -5.87 -1.40
C SER A 158 11.06 -5.03 -2.51
N SER A 159 11.66 -3.88 -2.16
CA SER A 159 12.19 -2.95 -3.17
C SER A 159 13.19 -3.60 -4.11
N GLY A 160 13.08 -3.31 -5.40
CA GLY A 160 14.04 -3.73 -6.42
C GLY A 160 15.24 -2.80 -6.50
N ILE A 161 16.25 -3.19 -7.30
CA ILE A 161 17.43 -2.37 -7.63
C ILE A 161 17.34 -2.00 -9.11
N PHE A 162 16.88 -0.81 -9.40
CA PHE A 162 16.79 -0.29 -10.75
C PHE A 162 18.18 0.18 -11.20
N GLN A 163 18.82 -0.59 -12.08
CA GLN A 163 20.17 -0.28 -12.59
C GLN A 163 20.15 0.76 -13.70
N ARG A 164 19.00 0.97 -14.34
CA ARG A 164 18.77 1.95 -15.42
C ARG A 164 17.31 2.43 -15.36
N PRO A 165 17.02 3.63 -15.87
CA PRO A 165 15.67 4.21 -15.82
C PRO A 165 14.59 3.36 -16.49
N GLU A 166 14.96 2.61 -17.53
CA GLU A 166 14.05 1.77 -18.32
C GLU A 166 13.89 0.35 -17.78
N ALA A 167 14.58 0.02 -16.67
CA ALA A 167 14.48 -1.31 -16.07
C ALA A 167 13.05 -1.61 -15.63
N THR A 168 12.58 -2.79 -15.94
CA THR A 168 11.29 -3.29 -15.45
C THR A 168 11.38 -3.64 -13.96
N LEU A 169 10.24 -3.84 -13.30
CA LEU A 169 10.21 -4.33 -11.92
C LEU A 169 10.87 -5.72 -11.81
N TYR A 170 10.68 -6.57 -12.82
CA TYR A 170 11.33 -7.87 -12.91
C TYR A 170 12.86 -7.72 -12.97
N ASP A 171 13.39 -6.87 -13.86
CA ASP A 171 14.84 -6.61 -13.94
C ASP A 171 15.39 -6.12 -12.59
N ALA A 172 14.66 -5.25 -11.93
CA ALA A 172 15.06 -4.69 -10.63
C ALA A 172 15.04 -5.75 -9.51
N SER A 173 14.07 -6.66 -9.53
CA SER A 173 13.98 -7.80 -8.61
C SER A 173 15.13 -8.78 -8.82
N ILE A 174 15.41 -9.15 -10.06
CA ILE A 174 16.54 -10.04 -10.42
C ILE A 174 17.89 -9.39 -10.06
N ALA A 175 18.07 -8.10 -10.35
CA ALA A 175 19.29 -7.37 -9.96
C ALA A 175 19.52 -7.36 -8.44
N LYS A 176 18.45 -7.23 -7.66
CA LYS A 176 18.51 -7.35 -6.21
C LYS A 176 18.91 -8.76 -5.77
N PHE A 177 18.29 -9.79 -6.32
CA PHE A 177 18.59 -11.19 -5.99
C PHE A 177 20.03 -11.53 -6.28
N ASP A 178 20.50 -11.19 -7.47
CA ASP A 178 21.88 -11.40 -7.89
C ASP A 178 22.89 -10.66 -7.00
N ARG A 179 22.57 -9.40 -6.64
CA ARG A 179 23.41 -8.62 -5.73
C ARG A 179 23.54 -9.25 -4.35
N ILE A 180 22.47 -9.83 -3.82
CA ILE A 180 22.50 -10.55 -2.53
C ILE A 180 23.42 -11.78 -2.66
N CYS A 181 23.21 -12.61 -3.68
CA CYS A 181 24.00 -13.80 -3.90
C CYS A 181 25.50 -13.49 -4.07
N ARG A 182 25.84 -12.47 -4.87
CA ARG A 182 27.24 -12.03 -5.04
C ARG A 182 27.86 -11.47 -3.76
N LYS A 183 27.10 -10.75 -2.94
CA LYS A 183 27.61 -10.23 -1.65
C LYS A 183 27.87 -11.34 -0.63
N LEU A 184 27.10 -12.41 -0.72
CA LEU A 184 27.29 -13.62 0.10
C LEU A 184 28.34 -14.57 -0.50
N GLU A 185 28.86 -14.26 -1.70
CA GLU A 185 29.81 -15.09 -2.45
C GLU A 185 29.33 -16.54 -2.62
N LEU A 186 28.03 -16.70 -2.90
CA LEU A 186 27.38 -18.01 -2.95
C LEU A 186 27.95 -18.91 -4.04
N SER A 187 28.10 -20.18 -3.68
CA SER A 187 28.51 -21.33 -4.53
C SER A 187 27.56 -22.50 -4.31
N ALA A 188 27.74 -23.56 -5.11
CA ALA A 188 26.95 -24.79 -5.02
C ALA A 188 27.15 -25.56 -3.70
N ASP A 189 28.24 -25.33 -3.01
CA ASP A 189 28.57 -26.01 -1.74
C ASP A 189 27.91 -25.33 -0.53
N ASP A 190 27.32 -24.14 -0.72
CA ASP A 190 26.75 -23.36 0.35
C ASP A 190 25.37 -23.84 0.80
N ARG A 191 25.13 -23.71 2.10
CA ARG A 191 23.82 -23.93 2.74
C ARG A 191 23.35 -22.63 3.37
N VAL A 192 22.29 -22.06 2.82
CA VAL A 192 21.79 -20.75 3.19
C VAL A 192 20.47 -20.87 3.96
N VAL A 193 20.30 -20.05 4.99
CA VAL A 193 19.02 -19.89 5.69
C VAL A 193 18.45 -18.51 5.35
N GLU A 194 17.23 -18.49 4.81
CA GLU A 194 16.45 -17.30 4.55
C GLU A 194 15.28 -17.21 5.54
N ILE A 195 15.13 -16.07 6.20
CA ILE A 195 13.99 -15.83 7.08
C ILE A 195 13.04 -14.87 6.37
N GLY A 196 11.82 -15.36 6.05
CA GLY A 196 10.83 -14.58 5.33
C GLY A 196 10.94 -14.69 3.81
N THR A 197 10.66 -15.87 3.28
CA THR A 197 10.78 -16.17 1.83
C THR A 197 9.84 -15.36 0.93
N GLY A 198 8.73 -14.83 1.47
CA GLY A 198 7.64 -14.35 0.63
C GLY A 198 7.10 -15.49 -0.26
N TRP A 199 7.04 -15.25 -1.56
CA TRP A 199 6.62 -16.26 -2.54
C TRP A 199 7.79 -17.09 -3.12
N GLY A 200 8.97 -17.05 -2.48
CA GLY A 200 10.10 -17.90 -2.82
C GLY A 200 11.04 -17.34 -3.89
N GLY A 201 10.82 -16.10 -4.34
CA GLY A 201 11.55 -15.57 -5.49
C GLY A 201 13.06 -15.61 -5.35
N TRP A 202 13.61 -15.16 -4.21
CA TRP A 202 15.06 -15.18 -4.00
C TRP A 202 15.62 -16.59 -3.77
N ALA A 203 14.95 -17.41 -2.99
CA ALA A 203 15.39 -18.79 -2.72
C ALA A 203 15.51 -19.60 -4.00
N ILE A 204 14.49 -19.49 -4.87
CA ILE A 204 14.47 -20.15 -6.17
C ILE A 204 15.59 -19.61 -7.06
N TYR A 205 15.77 -18.28 -7.14
CA TYR A 205 16.84 -17.67 -7.92
C TYR A 205 18.22 -18.14 -7.47
N ALA A 206 18.49 -18.15 -6.16
CA ALA A 206 19.75 -18.58 -5.60
C ALA A 206 20.05 -20.05 -5.92
N ALA A 207 19.07 -20.93 -5.75
CA ALA A 207 19.22 -22.34 -6.10
C ALA A 207 19.44 -22.58 -7.61
N GLU A 208 18.68 -21.90 -8.48
CA GLU A 208 18.82 -22.03 -9.93
C GLU A 208 20.15 -21.49 -10.46
N LYS A 209 20.60 -20.34 -9.98
CA LYS A 209 21.75 -19.63 -10.55
C LYS A 209 23.08 -19.98 -9.89
N TYR A 210 23.05 -20.28 -8.62
CA TYR A 210 24.26 -20.51 -7.82
C TYR A 210 24.37 -21.96 -7.35
N GLY A 211 23.31 -22.76 -7.50
CA GLY A 211 23.30 -24.19 -7.12
C GLY A 211 23.29 -24.44 -5.61
N CYS A 212 23.24 -23.39 -4.79
CA CYS A 212 23.30 -23.51 -3.34
C CYS A 212 22.02 -24.12 -2.76
N HIS A 213 22.13 -24.71 -1.56
CA HIS A 213 20.99 -25.23 -0.83
C HIS A 213 20.38 -24.12 0.03
N VAL A 214 19.08 -23.87 -0.16
CA VAL A 214 18.36 -22.81 0.58
C VAL A 214 17.30 -23.44 1.48
N THR A 215 17.42 -23.20 2.78
CA THR A 215 16.35 -23.47 3.75
C THR A 215 15.66 -22.16 4.05
N THR A 216 14.37 -22.05 3.75
CA THR A 216 13.65 -20.79 3.92
C THR A 216 12.36 -20.96 4.72
N THR A 217 11.88 -19.88 5.28
CA THR A 217 10.74 -19.88 6.20
C THR A 217 9.71 -18.82 5.85
N THR A 218 8.43 -19.10 6.14
CA THR A 218 7.35 -18.13 6.09
C THR A 218 6.32 -18.41 7.19
N ILE A 219 5.58 -17.38 7.57
CA ILE A 219 4.44 -17.47 8.49
C ILE A 219 3.09 -17.49 7.75
N SER A 220 3.10 -17.35 6.43
CA SER A 220 1.90 -17.38 5.58
C SER A 220 1.75 -18.73 4.91
N GLN A 221 0.64 -19.40 5.16
CA GLN A 221 0.30 -20.67 4.52
C GLN A 221 0.22 -20.54 3.01
N GLN A 222 -0.38 -19.47 2.49
CA GLN A 222 -0.51 -19.24 1.05
C GLN A 222 0.85 -19.05 0.37
N GLN A 223 1.78 -18.31 1.01
CA GLN A 223 3.13 -18.15 0.50
C GLN A 223 3.90 -19.47 0.52
N TYR A 224 3.77 -20.26 1.60
CA TYR A 224 4.36 -21.58 1.72
C TYR A 224 3.92 -22.51 0.59
N GLU A 225 2.61 -22.63 0.36
CA GLU A 225 2.04 -23.47 -0.68
C GLU A 225 2.51 -23.03 -2.08
N TYR A 226 2.45 -21.73 -2.35
CA TYR A 226 2.88 -21.17 -3.62
C TYR A 226 4.36 -21.46 -3.89
N ALA A 227 5.24 -21.11 -2.95
CA ALA A 227 6.69 -21.25 -3.09
C ALA A 227 7.10 -22.72 -3.22
N THR A 228 6.49 -23.60 -2.41
CA THR A 228 6.75 -25.05 -2.47
C THR A 228 6.33 -25.65 -3.83
N ASN A 229 5.17 -25.25 -4.35
CA ASN A 229 4.70 -25.71 -5.64
C ASN A 229 5.58 -25.20 -6.78
N LEU A 230 6.02 -23.95 -6.72
CA LEU A 230 6.91 -23.37 -7.72
C LEU A 230 8.28 -24.06 -7.73
N ALA A 231 8.88 -24.32 -6.57
CA ALA A 231 10.15 -25.05 -6.47
C ALA A 231 10.02 -26.46 -7.04
N ARG A 232 8.93 -27.16 -6.74
CA ARG A 232 8.63 -28.50 -7.27
C ARG A 232 8.46 -28.51 -8.80
N GLN A 233 7.73 -27.52 -9.35
CA GLN A 233 7.56 -27.35 -10.80
C GLN A 233 8.90 -27.13 -11.53
N LYS A 234 9.85 -26.48 -10.85
CA LYS A 234 11.19 -26.21 -11.37
C LYS A 234 12.20 -27.31 -11.10
N GLY A 235 11.80 -28.38 -10.41
CA GLY A 235 12.70 -29.48 -10.05
C GLY A 235 13.82 -29.10 -9.08
N LEU A 236 13.58 -28.11 -8.22
CA LEU A 236 14.58 -27.57 -7.29
C LEU A 236 14.51 -28.31 -5.94
N GLU A 237 15.15 -29.46 -5.83
CA GLU A 237 15.27 -30.22 -4.57
C GLU A 237 16.18 -29.51 -3.55
N ALA A 238 17.04 -28.61 -4.01
CA ALA A 238 17.93 -27.82 -3.19
C ALA A 238 17.21 -26.74 -2.35
N VAL A 239 15.90 -26.55 -2.52
CA VAL A 239 15.11 -25.59 -1.75
C VAL A 239 14.17 -26.29 -0.79
N SER A 240 14.36 -26.05 0.49
CA SER A 240 13.49 -26.55 1.56
C SER A 240 12.69 -25.43 2.19
N TYR A 241 11.37 -25.58 2.24
CA TYR A 241 10.45 -24.61 2.82
C TYR A 241 9.93 -25.07 4.17
N THR A 242 9.89 -24.16 5.14
CA THR A 242 9.29 -24.40 6.46
C THR A 242 8.21 -23.34 6.74
N HIS A 243 7.01 -23.82 7.03
CA HIS A 243 5.94 -22.98 7.53
C HIS A 243 6.11 -22.84 9.05
N LEU A 244 6.39 -21.59 9.51
CA LEU A 244 6.48 -21.29 10.92
C LEU A 244 5.09 -21.00 11.47
N THR A 245 4.56 -21.91 12.27
CA THR A 245 3.42 -21.61 13.15
C THR A 245 3.95 -20.87 14.37
N LEU A 246 3.46 -19.66 14.62
CA LEU A 246 3.75 -18.99 15.89
C LEU A 246 3.28 -19.87 17.04
N PRO A 247 4.10 -20.07 18.12
CA PRO A 247 3.70 -20.95 19.22
C PRO A 247 2.35 -20.52 19.78
N THR A 248 1.42 -21.46 19.86
CA THR A 248 0.22 -21.33 20.67
C THR A 248 0.65 -21.54 22.11
N ASN A 249 0.68 -20.49 22.91
CA ASN A 249 0.69 -20.68 24.35
C ASN A 249 -0.71 -21.22 24.74
N ASP A 250 -0.86 -22.53 24.69
CA ASP A 250 -1.87 -23.25 25.44
C ASP A 250 -1.40 -23.27 26.90
N GLN A 251 -1.61 -22.17 27.63
CA GLN A 251 -1.65 -22.12 29.09
C GLN A 251 -2.67 -21.06 29.49
#